data_7071d94214f0f44bc47f805c9acc8064
#
_entry.id   7071d94214f0f44bc47f805c9acc8064
#
_cell.length_a   1.000
_cell.length_b   1.000
_cell.length_c   1.000
_cell.angle_alpha   90.00
_cell.angle_beta   90.00
_cell.angle_gamma   90.00
#
_symmetry.space_group_name_H-M   'P 1'
#
loop_
_entity.id
_entity.type
_entity.pdbx_description
1 polymer ?
#
loop_
_entity_poly.entity_id
_entity_poly.type
_entity_poly.pdbx_seq_one_letter_code
_entity_poly.pdbx_strand_id
1 'polypeptide(L)'
;MISSQVIKTSIEELKAISKIDLGVWDLEGKIVASTFEPEDISTSMITGFAESPADSQVMGNHHLMKILDEEEALFILDAKGSSEDTYMIGKIAVSQLQNLIIAYKERYDRNNFFQNLLLDNMLLVDIYNRAKKLHIEATAPRAVFLIETESEKDSTASELLNGMFSPQTGDYITAVDESNVILIKALESEDDHTRLEQIANTIVDMMNMEAMLNVRVAYGTIVSELKEVSKSYKEAKMALDVGKIFYAEKKVTAYNRLGIGRLIYQLPINLCRIFIDEIFGSNIPEELDDETLTTINKFFENNLNVSETSRQLFVHRNTLVYRIEKLEKSTGLDIRTFDDALTFKIALMVVNYMKYLDSLEY
;
A
#
# COMPACT_ATOMS: atom_id res chain seq x y z
N MET A 1 -14.29 14.03 4.16
CA MET A 1 -15.42 14.80 3.59
C MET A 1 -15.61 14.34 2.15
N ILE A 2 -16.84 14.20 1.66
CA ILE A 2 -17.13 13.83 0.25
C ILE A 2 -16.60 14.93 -0.68
N SER A 3 -16.02 14.55 -1.85
CA SER A 3 -15.51 15.55 -2.79
C SER A 3 -16.63 16.19 -3.59
N SER A 4 -16.45 17.48 -3.96
CA SER A 4 -17.39 18.20 -4.82
C SER A 4 -17.59 17.53 -6.18
N GLN A 5 -16.58 16.83 -6.71
CA GLN A 5 -16.69 16.09 -7.96
C GLN A 5 -17.68 14.91 -7.87
N VAL A 6 -17.68 14.18 -6.76
CA VAL A 6 -18.62 13.07 -6.54
C VAL A 6 -20.06 13.57 -6.43
N ILE A 7 -20.26 14.67 -5.68
CA ILE A 7 -21.57 15.33 -5.60
C ILE A 7 -22.03 15.77 -6.98
N LYS A 8 -21.13 16.39 -7.76
CA LYS A 8 -21.41 16.86 -9.11
C LYS A 8 -21.85 15.72 -10.03
N THR A 9 -21.07 14.63 -10.08
CA THR A 9 -21.42 13.46 -10.89
C THR A 9 -22.79 12.90 -10.51
N SER A 10 -23.10 12.79 -9.22
CA SER A 10 -24.39 12.27 -8.74
C SER A 10 -25.57 13.14 -9.17
N ILE A 11 -25.46 14.46 -9.06
CA ILE A 11 -26.57 15.36 -9.49
C ILE A 11 -26.70 15.45 -11.01
N GLU A 12 -25.61 15.32 -11.78
CA GLU A 12 -25.61 15.25 -13.24
C GLU A 12 -26.32 13.98 -13.73
N GLU A 13 -26.07 12.82 -13.11
CA GLU A 13 -26.77 11.57 -13.40
C GLU A 13 -28.27 11.68 -13.12
N LEU A 14 -28.64 12.24 -11.98
CA LEU A 14 -30.05 12.48 -11.64
C LEU A 14 -30.71 13.42 -12.64
N LYS A 15 -30.08 14.53 -13.06
CA LYS A 15 -30.57 15.43 -14.09
C LYS A 15 -30.74 14.72 -15.43
N ALA A 16 -29.80 13.84 -15.82
CA ALA A 16 -29.90 13.10 -17.08
C ALA A 16 -31.18 12.23 -17.14
N ILE A 17 -31.61 11.66 -16.01
CA ILE A 17 -32.81 10.84 -15.88
C ILE A 17 -34.07 11.70 -15.73
N SER A 18 -34.10 12.65 -14.80
CA SER A 18 -35.27 13.40 -14.38
C SER A 18 -35.57 14.64 -15.21
N LYS A 19 -34.56 15.18 -15.91
CA LYS A 19 -34.56 16.48 -16.60
C LYS A 19 -34.76 17.67 -15.65
N ILE A 20 -34.64 17.48 -14.34
CA ILE A 20 -34.75 18.55 -13.35
C ILE A 20 -33.35 19.04 -13.01
N ASP A 21 -33.20 20.35 -12.94
CA ASP A 21 -31.96 20.99 -12.55
C ASP A 21 -31.74 20.88 -11.04
N LEU A 22 -30.52 20.50 -10.64
CA LEU A 22 -30.12 20.31 -9.26
C LEU A 22 -28.84 21.11 -8.96
N GLY A 23 -28.80 21.69 -7.75
CA GLY A 23 -27.64 22.37 -7.22
C GLY A 23 -27.42 22.03 -5.75
N VAL A 24 -26.18 22.09 -5.30
CA VAL A 24 -25.79 21.83 -3.91
C VAL A 24 -24.89 22.95 -3.41
N TRP A 25 -25.23 23.51 -2.26
CA TRP A 25 -24.52 24.59 -1.58
C TRP A 25 -24.06 24.15 -0.20
N ASP A 26 -22.99 24.73 0.30
CA ASP A 26 -22.67 24.66 1.72
C ASP A 26 -23.59 25.59 2.56
N LEU A 27 -23.46 25.51 3.87
CA LEU A 27 -24.31 26.31 4.79
C LEU A 27 -23.97 27.80 4.73
N GLU A 28 -22.81 28.18 4.19
CA GLU A 28 -22.39 29.56 3.99
C GLU A 28 -22.88 30.15 2.65
N GLY A 29 -23.58 29.33 1.84
CA GLY A 29 -24.13 29.71 0.56
C GLY A 29 -23.14 29.68 -0.61
N LYS A 30 -22.00 28.99 -0.44
CA LYS A 30 -21.06 28.76 -1.53
C LYS A 30 -21.45 27.51 -2.30
N ILE A 31 -21.34 27.58 -3.63
CA ILE A 31 -21.65 26.45 -4.51
C ILE A 31 -20.64 25.34 -4.32
N VAL A 32 -21.13 24.13 -4.08
CA VAL A 32 -20.37 22.87 -4.07
C VAL A 32 -20.44 22.21 -5.44
N ALA A 33 -21.64 22.11 -6.01
CA ALA A 33 -21.88 21.58 -7.35
C ALA A 33 -23.22 22.11 -7.89
N SER A 34 -23.34 22.29 -9.21
CA SER A 34 -24.60 22.69 -9.86
C SER A 34 -24.68 22.16 -11.28
N THR A 35 -25.89 21.86 -11.74
CA THR A 35 -26.23 21.47 -13.12
C THR A 35 -26.79 22.60 -13.92
N PHE A 36 -26.94 23.78 -13.32
CA PHE A 36 -27.44 25.01 -13.95
C PHE A 36 -26.62 26.23 -13.47
N GLU A 37 -26.77 27.35 -14.14
CA GLU A 37 -26.15 28.60 -13.72
C GLU A 37 -26.95 29.24 -12.58
N PRO A 38 -26.31 29.46 -11.39
CA PRO A 38 -27.01 29.80 -10.16
C PRO A 38 -27.34 31.31 -10.02
N GLU A 39 -27.50 32.02 -11.11
CA GLU A 39 -27.75 33.47 -11.09
C GLU A 39 -29.08 33.87 -10.40
N ASP A 40 -30.03 32.93 -10.32
CA ASP A 40 -31.38 33.16 -9.79
C ASP A 40 -31.47 32.93 -8.25
N ILE A 41 -30.42 32.41 -7.61
CA ILE A 41 -30.44 32.13 -6.19
C ILE A 41 -29.37 32.98 -5.46
N SER A 42 -29.80 33.75 -4.47
CA SER A 42 -28.87 34.56 -3.68
C SER A 42 -28.28 33.79 -2.53
N THR A 43 -27.02 34.10 -2.17
CA THR A 43 -26.37 33.52 -0.96
C THR A 43 -27.24 33.74 0.27
N SER A 44 -27.93 34.88 0.42
CA SER A 44 -28.81 35.17 1.56
C SER A 44 -30.04 34.25 1.61
N MET A 45 -30.52 33.74 0.48
CA MET A 45 -31.62 32.75 0.50
C MET A 45 -31.14 31.40 1.04
N ILE A 46 -29.97 30.97 0.63
CA ILE A 46 -29.36 29.70 1.10
C ILE A 46 -29.04 29.79 2.59
N THR A 47 -28.34 30.83 3.03
CA THR A 47 -27.98 30.99 4.46
C THR A 47 -29.20 31.17 5.36
N GLY A 48 -30.21 31.94 4.91
CA GLY A 48 -31.46 32.10 5.65
C GLY A 48 -32.26 30.79 5.78
N PHE A 49 -32.24 29.94 4.74
CA PHE A 49 -32.85 28.62 4.83
C PHE A 49 -31.99 27.66 5.70
N ALA A 50 -30.67 27.74 5.64
CA ALA A 50 -29.78 26.91 6.47
C ALA A 50 -30.06 27.12 7.97
N GLU A 51 -30.31 28.37 8.39
CA GLU A 51 -30.61 28.75 9.78
C GLU A 51 -32.06 28.46 10.19
N SER A 52 -32.96 28.21 9.23
CA SER A 52 -34.38 27.93 9.53
C SER A 52 -34.54 26.54 10.18
N PRO A 53 -35.59 26.31 10.99
CA PRO A 53 -35.88 25.00 11.54
C PRO A 53 -36.50 24.03 10.51
N ALA A 54 -36.82 24.50 9.30
CA ALA A 54 -37.49 23.70 8.28
C ALA A 54 -36.51 22.77 7.54
N ASP A 55 -36.91 21.53 7.26
CA ASP A 55 -36.13 20.57 6.46
C ASP A 55 -36.25 20.84 4.93
N SER A 56 -37.32 21.53 4.52
CA SER A 56 -37.54 21.92 3.13
C SER A 56 -38.34 23.20 3.03
N GLN A 57 -38.06 23.99 2.00
CA GLN A 57 -38.77 25.26 1.72
C GLN A 57 -38.86 25.48 0.21
N VAL A 58 -39.99 26.00 -0.25
CA VAL A 58 -40.20 26.39 -1.65
C VAL A 58 -40.13 27.89 -1.77
N MET A 59 -39.30 28.39 -2.68
CA MET A 59 -39.11 29.82 -2.97
C MET A 59 -39.19 30.04 -4.48
N GLY A 60 -40.35 30.47 -4.98
CA GLY A 60 -40.57 30.56 -6.41
C GLY A 60 -40.54 29.20 -7.10
N ASN A 61 -39.57 29.02 -8.01
CA ASN A 61 -39.32 27.74 -8.67
C ASN A 61 -38.15 26.93 -8.07
N HIS A 62 -37.67 27.32 -6.89
CA HIS A 62 -36.61 26.66 -6.16
C HIS A 62 -37.15 25.87 -4.97
N HIS A 63 -36.83 24.58 -4.92
CA HIS A 63 -37.20 23.69 -3.82
C HIS A 63 -35.93 23.40 -3.01
N LEU A 64 -35.73 24.14 -1.92
CA LEU A 64 -34.59 24.00 -1.00
C LEU A 64 -34.84 22.88 -0.02
N MET A 65 -33.83 22.02 0.20
CA MET A 65 -33.89 20.88 1.10
C MET A 65 -32.56 20.71 1.82
N LYS A 66 -32.60 20.39 3.11
CA LYS A 66 -31.39 20.08 3.87
C LYS A 66 -30.91 18.66 3.60
N ILE A 67 -29.62 18.52 3.39
CA ILE A 67 -28.91 17.25 3.38
C ILE A 67 -28.28 17.11 4.75
N LEU A 68 -28.76 16.13 5.52
CA LEU A 68 -28.35 15.91 6.91
C LEU A 68 -27.29 14.78 7.01
N ASP A 69 -26.34 14.93 7.95
CA ASP A 69 -25.52 13.86 8.48
C ASP A 69 -25.93 13.66 9.94
N GLU A 70 -26.54 12.53 10.26
CA GLU A 70 -27.26 12.30 11.52
C GLU A 70 -28.37 13.38 11.73
N GLU A 71 -28.18 14.33 12.63
CA GLU A 71 -29.14 15.41 12.93
C GLU A 71 -28.65 16.80 12.48
N GLU A 72 -27.43 16.90 11.94
CA GLU A 72 -26.82 18.17 11.52
C GLU A 72 -26.90 18.38 10.02
N ALA A 73 -27.29 19.58 9.59
CA ALA A 73 -27.26 19.96 8.18
C ALA A 73 -25.81 20.10 7.70
N LEU A 74 -25.47 19.46 6.57
CA LEU A 74 -24.15 19.59 5.93
C LEU A 74 -24.20 20.44 4.67
N PHE A 75 -25.27 20.24 3.88
CA PHE A 75 -25.46 20.93 2.61
C PHE A 75 -26.92 21.30 2.40
N ILE A 76 -27.16 22.22 1.49
CA ILE A 76 -28.48 22.57 0.99
C ILE A 76 -28.58 22.10 -0.46
N LEU A 77 -29.58 21.28 -0.76
CA LEU A 77 -29.96 20.93 -2.12
C LEU A 77 -31.01 21.93 -2.62
N ASP A 78 -30.86 22.38 -3.84
CA ASP A 78 -31.89 23.06 -4.59
C ASP A 78 -32.32 22.22 -5.81
N ALA A 79 -33.61 21.97 -5.94
CA ALA A 79 -34.19 21.41 -7.14
C ALA A 79 -35.01 22.49 -7.84
N LYS A 80 -34.60 22.85 -9.07
CA LYS A 80 -35.18 23.96 -9.83
C LYS A 80 -36.27 23.46 -10.78
N GLY A 81 -37.50 23.92 -10.57
CA GLY A 81 -38.66 23.59 -11.40
C GLY A 81 -39.95 23.96 -10.71
N SER A 82 -41.06 23.96 -11.48
CA SER A 82 -42.41 24.34 -11.01
C SER A 82 -43.40 23.17 -10.95
N SER A 83 -42.96 21.96 -11.26
CA SER A 83 -43.80 20.76 -11.25
C SER A 83 -43.79 20.08 -9.86
N GLU A 84 -44.86 19.32 -9.56
CA GLU A 84 -44.86 18.46 -8.34
C GLU A 84 -43.73 17.44 -8.35
N ASP A 85 -43.30 16.99 -9.52
CA ASP A 85 -42.16 16.07 -9.69
C ASP A 85 -40.85 16.69 -9.20
N THR A 86 -40.69 18.03 -9.26
CA THR A 86 -39.48 18.73 -8.80
C THR A 86 -39.21 18.44 -7.30
N TYR A 87 -40.26 18.54 -6.47
CA TYR A 87 -40.10 18.23 -5.05
C TYR A 87 -39.74 16.78 -4.80
N MET A 88 -40.38 15.86 -5.53
CA MET A 88 -40.12 14.43 -5.39
C MET A 88 -38.69 14.07 -5.81
N ILE A 89 -38.22 14.58 -6.93
CA ILE A 89 -36.84 14.39 -7.40
C ILE A 89 -35.84 15.01 -6.44
N GLY A 90 -36.13 16.18 -5.87
CA GLY A 90 -35.32 16.79 -4.82
C GLY A 90 -35.17 15.88 -3.60
N LYS A 91 -36.26 15.24 -3.14
CA LYS A 91 -36.22 14.27 -2.03
C LYS A 91 -35.40 13.03 -2.37
N ILE A 92 -35.48 12.52 -3.59
CA ILE A 92 -34.67 11.40 -4.07
C ILE A 92 -33.19 11.81 -4.08
N ALA A 93 -32.88 13.01 -4.59
CA ALA A 93 -31.52 13.53 -4.60
C ALA A 93 -30.93 13.69 -3.19
N VAL A 94 -31.71 14.23 -2.24
CA VAL A 94 -31.30 14.29 -0.81
C VAL A 94 -30.99 12.90 -0.27
N SER A 95 -31.88 11.94 -0.46
CA SER A 95 -31.69 10.56 0.03
C SER A 95 -30.44 9.91 -0.60
N GLN A 96 -30.23 10.09 -1.90
CA GLN A 96 -29.04 9.57 -2.59
C GLN A 96 -27.76 10.21 -2.07
N LEU A 97 -27.72 11.54 -1.93
CA LEU A 97 -26.54 12.25 -1.42
C LEU A 97 -26.25 11.91 0.06
N GLN A 98 -27.27 11.74 0.90
CA GLN A 98 -27.12 11.28 2.28
C GLN A 98 -26.48 9.88 2.32
N ASN A 99 -26.96 8.94 1.52
CA ASN A 99 -26.37 7.60 1.43
C ASN A 99 -24.91 7.64 0.96
N LEU A 100 -24.60 8.50 -0.01
CA LEU A 100 -23.23 8.71 -0.47
C LEU A 100 -22.33 9.28 0.66
N ILE A 101 -22.82 10.27 1.41
CA ILE A 101 -22.08 10.87 2.54
C ILE A 101 -21.77 9.82 3.59
N ILE A 102 -22.77 9.00 3.98
CA ILE A 102 -22.59 7.91 4.93
C ILE A 102 -21.54 6.90 4.43
N ALA A 103 -21.65 6.46 3.18
CA ALA A 103 -20.71 5.51 2.60
C ALA A 103 -19.26 6.05 2.56
N TYR A 104 -19.08 7.35 2.22
CA TYR A 104 -17.77 8.00 2.24
C TYR A 104 -17.21 8.17 3.65
N LYS A 105 -18.05 8.48 4.64
CA LYS A 105 -17.67 8.59 6.06
C LYS A 105 -17.22 7.24 6.58
N GLU A 106 -17.98 6.17 6.34
CA GLU A 106 -17.60 4.82 6.73
C GLU A 106 -16.28 4.37 6.07
N ARG A 107 -16.10 4.64 4.78
CA ARG A 107 -14.85 4.32 4.07
C ARG A 107 -13.67 5.08 4.66
N TYR A 108 -13.83 6.37 4.96
CA TYR A 108 -12.79 7.19 5.59
C TYR A 108 -12.44 6.68 6.99
N ASP A 109 -13.45 6.36 7.81
CA ASP A 109 -13.27 5.85 9.17
C ASP A 109 -12.57 4.49 9.16
N ARG A 110 -12.90 3.59 8.23
CA ARG A 110 -12.21 2.31 8.05
C ARG A 110 -10.78 2.49 7.60
N ASN A 111 -10.53 3.37 6.63
CA ASN A 111 -9.18 3.64 6.17
C ASN A 111 -8.30 4.21 7.29
N ASN A 112 -8.80 5.22 8.01
CA ASN A 112 -8.13 5.81 9.17
C ASN A 112 -7.88 4.78 10.28
N PHE A 113 -8.85 3.89 10.54
CA PHE A 113 -8.69 2.80 11.50
C PHE A 113 -7.53 1.89 11.12
N PHE A 114 -7.48 1.38 9.88
CA PHE A 114 -6.41 0.48 9.46
C PHE A 114 -5.05 1.17 9.38
N GLN A 115 -4.97 2.42 8.94
CA GLN A 115 -3.71 3.18 8.96
C GLN A 115 -3.14 3.28 10.37
N ASN A 116 -3.97 3.67 11.35
CA ASN A 116 -3.54 3.75 12.74
C ASN A 116 -3.20 2.37 13.34
N LEU A 117 -3.93 1.33 12.97
CA LEU A 117 -3.65 -0.04 13.39
C LEU A 117 -2.30 -0.53 12.87
N LEU A 118 -2.01 -0.33 11.59
CA LEU A 118 -0.75 -0.72 10.96
C LEU A 118 0.47 -0.02 11.59
N LEU A 119 0.29 1.25 11.98
CA LEU A 119 1.33 2.08 12.59
C LEU A 119 1.46 1.90 14.12
N ASP A 120 0.72 0.99 14.75
CA ASP A 120 0.64 0.80 16.21
C ASP A 120 0.23 2.07 16.99
N ASN A 121 -0.57 2.94 16.40
CA ASN A 121 -1.01 4.20 16.99
C ASN A 121 -2.32 4.07 17.77
N MET A 122 -2.69 2.86 18.20
CA MET A 122 -3.96 2.60 18.89
C MET A 122 -3.76 1.79 20.16
N LEU A 123 -4.52 2.13 21.19
CA LEU A 123 -4.63 1.29 22.38
C LEU A 123 -5.48 0.06 22.10
N LEU A 124 -5.18 -1.05 22.78
CA LEU A 124 -5.89 -2.31 22.59
C LEU A 124 -7.42 -2.19 22.73
N VAL A 125 -7.87 -1.41 23.71
CA VAL A 125 -9.31 -1.15 23.95
C VAL A 125 -9.94 -0.42 22.76
N ASP A 126 -9.22 0.55 22.18
CA ASP A 126 -9.70 1.32 21.04
C ASP A 126 -9.79 0.46 19.77
N ILE A 127 -8.84 -0.47 19.59
CA ILE A 127 -8.86 -1.42 18.47
C ILE A 127 -10.18 -2.19 18.47
N TYR A 128 -10.54 -2.81 19.59
CA TYR A 128 -11.75 -3.61 19.67
C TYR A 128 -13.04 -2.78 19.59
N ASN A 129 -13.08 -1.62 20.24
CA ASN A 129 -14.26 -0.74 20.21
C ASN A 129 -14.53 -0.19 18.81
N ARG A 130 -13.49 0.28 18.12
CA ARG A 130 -13.62 0.78 16.73
C ARG A 130 -13.92 -0.33 15.76
N ALA A 131 -13.27 -1.50 15.88
CA ALA A 131 -13.56 -2.66 15.05
C ALA A 131 -15.04 -3.06 15.13
N LYS A 132 -15.60 -3.10 16.35
CA LYS A 132 -17.02 -3.39 16.57
C LYS A 132 -17.93 -2.35 15.91
N LYS A 133 -17.60 -1.04 16.03
CA LYS A 133 -18.37 0.05 15.39
C LYS A 133 -18.33 -0.05 13.87
N LEU A 134 -17.19 -0.44 13.30
CA LEU A 134 -16.95 -0.55 11.86
C LEU A 134 -17.35 -1.92 11.29
N HIS A 135 -17.93 -2.80 12.10
CA HIS A 135 -18.30 -4.17 11.72
C HIS A 135 -17.13 -4.98 11.18
N ILE A 136 -15.92 -4.79 11.77
CA ILE A 136 -14.71 -5.54 11.43
C ILE A 136 -14.56 -6.69 12.41
N GLU A 137 -14.41 -7.90 11.89
CA GLU A 137 -14.21 -9.09 12.71
C GLU A 137 -12.86 -9.02 13.42
N ALA A 138 -12.85 -9.15 14.76
CA ALA A 138 -11.66 -9.03 15.57
C ALA A 138 -10.75 -10.26 15.53
N THR A 139 -11.35 -11.45 15.31
CA THR A 139 -10.68 -12.74 15.30
C THR A 139 -10.92 -13.41 13.96
N ALA A 140 -10.02 -13.21 13.01
CA ALA A 140 -10.02 -13.86 11.71
C ALA A 140 -8.59 -13.95 11.19
N PRO A 141 -8.22 -15.05 10.50
CA PRO A 141 -6.90 -15.16 9.89
C PRO A 141 -6.68 -14.07 8.84
N ARG A 142 -5.58 -13.34 8.94
CA ARG A 142 -5.21 -12.27 8.01
C ARG A 142 -3.73 -12.26 7.74
N ALA A 143 -3.36 -11.81 6.55
CA ALA A 143 -1.97 -11.48 6.23
C ALA A 143 -1.90 -10.10 5.56
N VAL A 144 -0.82 -9.40 5.78
CA VAL A 144 -0.57 -8.10 5.16
C VAL A 144 0.36 -8.28 3.98
N PHE A 145 -0.07 -7.75 2.84
CA PHE A 145 0.72 -7.63 1.62
C PHE A 145 1.07 -6.16 1.41
N LEU A 146 2.33 -5.92 1.10
CA LEU A 146 2.86 -4.62 0.74
C LEU A 146 3.21 -4.65 -0.74
N ILE A 147 2.59 -3.77 -1.52
CA ILE A 147 2.75 -3.68 -2.96
C ILE A 147 3.44 -2.36 -3.25
N GLU A 148 4.70 -2.43 -3.68
CA GLU A 148 5.48 -1.27 -4.09
C GLU A 148 5.37 -1.07 -5.59
N THR A 149 5.07 0.16 -5.99
CA THR A 149 5.03 0.59 -7.39
C THR A 149 6.23 1.48 -7.71
N GLU A 150 6.71 1.45 -8.95
CA GLU A 150 7.81 2.32 -9.40
C GLU A 150 7.38 3.79 -9.58
N SER A 151 6.09 4.08 -9.60
CA SER A 151 5.53 5.42 -9.79
C SER A 151 4.82 5.91 -8.53
N GLU A 152 5.32 7.01 -7.96
CA GLU A 152 4.83 7.60 -6.69
C GLU A 152 3.37 8.13 -6.72
N LYS A 153 2.68 8.14 -7.86
CA LYS A 153 1.34 8.77 -8.00
C LYS A 153 0.33 7.92 -8.78
N ASP A 154 0.55 6.64 -8.91
CA ASP A 154 -0.33 5.82 -9.73
C ASP A 154 -1.56 5.33 -8.93
N SER A 155 -2.69 6.06 -9.05
CA SER A 155 -3.98 5.62 -8.52
C SER A 155 -4.44 4.30 -9.14
N THR A 156 -3.89 3.94 -10.31
CA THR A 156 -4.25 2.74 -11.09
C THR A 156 -4.01 1.47 -10.29
N ALA A 157 -2.88 1.38 -9.56
CA ALA A 157 -2.59 0.21 -8.73
C ALA A 157 -3.64 0.01 -7.63
N SER A 158 -4.03 1.10 -6.95
CA SER A 158 -5.07 1.06 -5.92
C SER A 158 -6.43 0.73 -6.50
N GLU A 159 -6.77 1.24 -7.69
CA GLU A 159 -8.04 0.97 -8.37
C GLU A 159 -8.14 -0.50 -8.80
N LEU A 160 -7.09 -1.06 -9.40
CA LEU A 160 -7.03 -2.48 -9.77
C LEU A 160 -7.16 -3.38 -8.56
N LEU A 161 -6.43 -3.11 -7.48
CA LEU A 161 -6.54 -3.89 -6.24
C LEU A 161 -7.94 -3.82 -5.64
N ASN A 162 -8.60 -2.65 -5.64
CA ASN A 162 -9.98 -2.51 -5.20
C ASN A 162 -10.97 -3.29 -6.09
N GLY A 163 -10.66 -3.49 -7.37
CA GLY A 163 -11.43 -4.36 -8.27
C GLY A 163 -11.26 -5.86 -7.98
N MET A 164 -10.07 -6.26 -7.50
CA MET A 164 -9.75 -7.67 -7.20
C MET A 164 -10.17 -8.10 -5.79
N PHE A 165 -10.07 -7.20 -4.82
CA PHE A 165 -10.26 -7.47 -3.39
C PHE A 165 -11.39 -6.60 -2.84
N SER A 166 -12.34 -7.21 -2.17
CA SER A 166 -13.56 -6.53 -1.72
C SER A 166 -13.64 -6.49 -0.19
N PRO A 167 -14.07 -5.37 0.40
CA PRO A 167 -14.40 -5.32 1.82
C PRO A 167 -15.49 -6.34 2.25
N GLN A 168 -16.34 -6.78 1.31
CA GLN A 168 -17.35 -7.81 1.57
C GLN A 168 -16.74 -9.18 1.87
N THR A 169 -15.53 -9.46 1.37
CA THR A 169 -14.75 -10.66 1.69
C THR A 169 -13.82 -10.46 2.89
N GLY A 170 -13.90 -9.32 3.59
CA GLY A 170 -13.05 -8.99 4.72
C GLY A 170 -11.67 -8.47 4.33
N ASP A 171 -11.47 -8.14 3.06
CA ASP A 171 -10.21 -7.58 2.54
C ASP A 171 -10.23 -6.05 2.65
N TYR A 172 -9.09 -5.46 2.98
CA TYR A 172 -8.97 -4.01 3.10
C TYR A 172 -7.73 -3.51 2.39
N ILE A 173 -7.91 -2.46 1.60
CA ILE A 173 -6.82 -1.79 0.88
C ILE A 173 -6.66 -0.39 1.46
N THR A 174 -5.42 -0.05 1.80
CA THR A 174 -5.03 1.25 2.36
C THR A 174 -3.63 1.62 1.90
N ALA A 175 -3.15 2.79 2.28
CA ALA A 175 -1.77 3.23 2.10
C ALA A 175 -1.35 4.02 3.34
N VAL A 176 -0.09 3.90 3.73
CA VAL A 176 0.51 4.70 4.81
C VAL A 176 1.57 5.66 4.27
N ASP A 177 2.00 5.47 3.03
CA ASP A 177 2.90 6.33 2.28
C ASP A 177 2.48 6.40 0.80
N GLU A 178 3.18 7.20 0.00
CA GLU A 178 2.86 7.44 -1.41
C GLU A 178 3.36 6.33 -2.35
N SER A 179 4.29 5.50 -1.89
CA SER A 179 4.99 4.50 -2.73
C SER A 179 4.39 3.09 -2.59
N ASN A 180 3.61 2.86 -1.53
CA ASN A 180 3.17 1.52 -1.17
C ASN A 180 1.65 1.42 -1.01
N VAL A 181 1.06 0.46 -1.71
CA VAL A 181 -0.32 0.04 -1.47
C VAL A 181 -0.30 -1.17 -0.54
N ILE A 182 -1.17 -1.16 0.47
CA ILE A 182 -1.25 -2.19 1.49
C ILE A 182 -2.57 -2.94 1.34
N LEU A 183 -2.49 -4.26 1.16
CA LEU A 183 -3.63 -5.15 1.21
C LEU A 183 -3.60 -5.94 2.53
N ILE A 184 -4.65 -5.79 3.33
CA ILE A 184 -4.92 -6.65 4.48
C ILE A 184 -5.88 -7.72 3.98
N LYS A 185 -5.38 -8.92 3.72
CA LYS A 185 -6.14 -10.03 3.14
C LYS A 185 -6.73 -10.91 4.24
N ALA A 186 -8.05 -11.10 4.23
CA ALA A 186 -8.70 -12.14 5.02
C ALA A 186 -8.48 -13.53 4.40
N LEU A 187 -8.25 -14.52 5.23
CA LEU A 187 -7.97 -15.91 4.83
C LEU A 187 -8.99 -16.85 5.45
N GLU A 188 -9.19 -18.00 4.82
CA GLU A 188 -10.10 -19.03 5.32
C GLU A 188 -9.45 -19.93 6.38
N SER A 189 -8.12 -20.02 6.38
CA SER A 189 -7.35 -20.92 7.26
C SER A 189 -6.03 -20.27 7.67
N GLU A 190 -5.58 -20.57 8.90
CA GLU A 190 -4.29 -20.12 9.44
C GLU A 190 -3.08 -20.79 8.76
N ASP A 191 -3.27 -21.96 8.13
CA ASP A 191 -2.19 -22.77 7.56
C ASP A 191 -1.97 -22.56 6.05
N ASP A 192 -2.58 -21.55 5.45
CA ASP A 192 -2.59 -21.39 3.99
C ASP A 192 -1.40 -20.55 3.44
N HIS A 193 -0.17 -20.96 3.78
CA HIS A 193 1.04 -20.31 3.26
C HIS A 193 1.22 -20.40 1.75
N THR A 194 0.76 -21.49 1.13
CA THR A 194 0.82 -21.67 -0.35
C THR A 194 -0.08 -20.66 -1.05
N ARG A 195 -1.23 -20.38 -0.46
CA ARG A 195 -2.18 -19.41 -0.98
C ARG A 195 -1.64 -17.96 -0.92
N LEU A 196 -0.86 -17.61 0.11
CA LEU A 196 -0.21 -16.29 0.17
C LEU A 196 0.71 -16.06 -1.03
N GLU A 197 1.51 -17.05 -1.40
CA GLU A 197 2.39 -16.98 -2.55
C GLU A 197 1.62 -16.87 -3.86
N GLN A 198 0.52 -17.62 -4.00
CA GLN A 198 -0.38 -17.52 -5.15
C GLN A 198 -1.03 -16.14 -5.26
N ILE A 199 -1.54 -15.58 -4.16
CA ILE A 199 -2.10 -14.24 -4.13
C ILE A 199 -1.06 -13.21 -4.55
N ALA A 200 0.16 -13.27 -4.00
CA ALA A 200 1.23 -12.35 -4.33
C ALA A 200 1.62 -12.41 -5.82
N ASN A 201 1.75 -13.61 -6.40
CA ASN A 201 2.02 -13.77 -7.82
C ASN A 201 0.86 -13.26 -8.68
N THR A 202 -0.39 -13.53 -8.29
CA THR A 202 -1.57 -13.01 -9.00
C THR A 202 -1.58 -11.47 -9.03
N ILE A 203 -1.21 -10.80 -7.92
CA ILE A 203 -1.08 -9.35 -7.88
C ILE A 203 -0.01 -8.87 -8.88
N VAL A 204 1.18 -9.49 -8.88
CA VAL A 204 2.26 -9.13 -9.82
C VAL A 204 1.81 -9.29 -11.27
N ASP A 205 1.18 -10.41 -11.59
CA ASP A 205 0.73 -10.71 -12.95
C ASP A 205 -0.35 -9.73 -13.42
N MET A 206 -1.34 -9.45 -12.60
CA MET A 206 -2.42 -8.51 -12.91
C MET A 206 -1.91 -7.08 -13.10
N MET A 207 -1.02 -6.60 -12.20
CA MET A 207 -0.40 -5.27 -12.33
C MET A 207 0.38 -5.14 -13.63
N ASN A 208 1.10 -6.18 -14.01
CA ASN A 208 1.89 -6.18 -15.24
C ASN A 208 0.99 -6.24 -16.49
N MET A 209 -0.04 -7.11 -16.48
CA MET A 209 -0.89 -7.34 -17.66
C MET A 209 -1.88 -6.21 -17.91
N GLU A 210 -2.53 -5.69 -16.88
CA GLU A 210 -3.61 -4.70 -17.02
C GLU A 210 -3.16 -3.24 -16.93
N ALA A 211 -2.13 -2.98 -16.11
CA ALA A 211 -1.62 -1.62 -15.92
C ALA A 211 -0.22 -1.38 -16.51
N MET A 212 0.45 -2.42 -17.02
CA MET A 212 1.86 -2.36 -17.42
C MET A 212 2.79 -1.85 -16.29
N LEU A 213 2.38 -2.05 -15.04
CA LEU A 213 3.12 -1.63 -13.86
C LEU A 213 4.06 -2.75 -13.41
N ASN A 214 5.31 -2.38 -13.21
CA ASN A 214 6.29 -3.26 -12.60
C ASN A 214 6.21 -3.07 -11.08
N VAL A 215 5.81 -4.13 -10.36
CA VAL A 215 5.61 -4.07 -8.91
C VAL A 215 6.45 -5.09 -8.18
N ARG A 216 6.76 -4.79 -6.93
CA ARG A 216 7.28 -5.75 -5.95
C ARG A 216 6.21 -6.00 -4.89
N VAL A 217 5.99 -7.26 -4.58
CA VAL A 217 5.02 -7.68 -3.55
C VAL A 217 5.76 -8.40 -2.43
N ALA A 218 5.60 -7.89 -1.22
CA ALA A 218 6.10 -8.57 -0.03
C ALA A 218 4.94 -8.84 0.94
N TYR A 219 5.04 -9.94 1.72
CA TYR A 219 4.00 -10.26 2.67
C TYR A 219 4.56 -10.79 3.99
N GLY A 220 3.81 -10.47 5.08
CA GLY A 220 4.10 -10.92 6.42
C GLY A 220 3.53 -12.32 6.73
N THR A 221 3.60 -12.71 7.99
CA THR A 221 2.99 -13.96 8.46
C THR A 221 1.48 -13.79 8.67
N ILE A 222 0.78 -14.94 8.65
CA ILE A 222 -0.64 -15.00 8.99
C ILE A 222 -0.79 -14.70 10.49
N VAL A 223 -1.75 -13.84 10.82
CA VAL A 223 -2.12 -13.49 12.20
C VAL A 223 -3.61 -13.72 12.39
N SER A 224 -4.02 -14.16 13.57
CA SER A 224 -5.40 -14.53 13.86
C SER A 224 -6.19 -13.43 14.57
N GLU A 225 -5.52 -12.49 15.20
CA GLU A 225 -6.15 -11.38 15.90
C GLU A 225 -5.87 -10.03 15.22
N LEU A 226 -6.85 -9.17 15.23
CA LEU A 226 -6.77 -7.85 14.61
C LEU A 226 -5.62 -6.99 15.19
N LYS A 227 -5.36 -7.09 16.49
CA LYS A 227 -4.24 -6.40 17.16
C LYS A 227 -2.86 -6.78 16.61
N GLU A 228 -2.74 -7.94 15.95
CA GLU A 228 -1.47 -8.46 15.42
C GLU A 228 -1.23 -8.06 13.96
N VAL A 229 -2.19 -7.36 13.33
CA VAL A 229 -2.06 -6.93 11.93
C VAL A 229 -0.85 -6.01 11.73
N SER A 230 -0.53 -5.16 12.72
CA SER A 230 0.68 -4.33 12.70
C SER A 230 1.97 -5.16 12.66
N LYS A 231 2.00 -6.34 13.32
CA LYS A 231 3.13 -7.28 13.25
C LYS A 231 3.30 -7.79 11.83
N SER A 232 2.22 -8.30 11.21
CA SER A 232 2.26 -8.79 9.82
C SER A 232 2.71 -7.68 8.84
N TYR A 233 2.29 -6.43 9.06
CA TYR A 233 2.74 -5.28 8.27
C TYR A 233 4.25 -5.01 8.43
N LYS A 234 4.77 -4.97 9.65
CA LYS A 234 6.22 -4.79 9.92
C LYS A 234 7.06 -5.90 9.28
N GLU A 235 6.54 -7.12 9.32
CA GLU A 235 7.15 -8.28 8.66
C GLU A 235 7.14 -8.13 7.12
N ALA A 236 6.02 -7.68 6.52
CA ALA A 236 5.92 -7.42 5.11
C ALA A 236 6.88 -6.30 4.67
N LYS A 237 7.00 -5.22 5.46
CA LYS A 237 7.94 -4.12 5.21
C LYS A 237 9.38 -4.61 5.22
N MET A 238 9.76 -5.38 6.25
CA MET A 238 11.08 -5.99 6.31
C MET A 238 11.33 -6.94 5.12
N ALA A 239 10.31 -7.71 4.71
CA ALA A 239 10.43 -8.59 3.55
C ALA A 239 10.65 -7.82 2.26
N LEU A 240 10.01 -6.66 2.10
CA LEU A 240 10.22 -5.78 0.95
C LEU A 240 11.66 -5.25 0.90
N ASP A 241 12.14 -4.68 2.02
CA ASP A 241 13.49 -4.10 2.10
C ASP A 241 14.57 -5.18 1.91
N VAL A 242 14.47 -6.31 2.61
CA VAL A 242 15.39 -7.44 2.46
C VAL A 242 15.36 -8.00 1.03
N GLY A 243 14.16 -8.00 0.41
CA GLY A 243 13.99 -8.38 -0.98
C GLY A 243 14.78 -7.48 -1.94
N LYS A 244 14.72 -6.17 -1.74
CA LYS A 244 15.47 -5.18 -2.54
C LYS A 244 16.98 -5.35 -2.40
N ILE A 245 17.44 -5.57 -1.16
CA ILE A 245 18.87 -5.65 -0.85
C ILE A 245 19.50 -6.94 -1.37
N PHE A 246 18.85 -8.09 -1.15
CA PHE A 246 19.48 -9.39 -1.34
C PHE A 246 18.87 -10.25 -2.45
N TYR A 247 17.66 -9.90 -2.91
CA TYR A 247 16.90 -10.70 -3.86
C TYR A 247 16.27 -9.82 -4.96
N ALA A 248 17.06 -8.90 -5.50
CA ALA A 248 16.59 -7.88 -6.46
C ALA A 248 15.81 -8.46 -7.66
N GLU A 249 16.15 -9.67 -8.11
CA GLU A 249 15.48 -10.37 -9.21
C GLU A 249 14.07 -10.89 -8.85
N LYS A 250 13.78 -11.03 -7.53
CA LYS A 250 12.50 -11.58 -7.09
C LYS A 250 11.45 -10.46 -7.00
N LYS A 251 10.33 -10.68 -7.66
CA LYS A 251 9.16 -9.79 -7.58
C LYS A 251 8.30 -10.06 -6.34
N VAL A 252 8.36 -11.28 -5.80
CA VAL A 252 7.60 -11.70 -4.62
C VAL A 252 8.56 -12.12 -3.52
N THR A 253 8.38 -11.55 -2.32
CA THR A 253 9.22 -11.86 -1.14
C THR A 253 8.35 -12.16 0.08
N ALA A 254 8.52 -13.35 0.66
CA ALA A 254 7.83 -13.78 1.87
C ALA A 254 8.72 -13.57 3.10
N TYR A 255 8.17 -13.01 4.19
CA TYR A 255 8.93 -12.81 5.43
C TYR A 255 9.54 -14.10 6.00
N ASN A 256 8.81 -15.22 5.97
CA ASN A 256 9.30 -16.50 6.48
C ASN A 256 10.37 -17.16 5.61
N ARG A 257 10.65 -16.62 4.40
CA ARG A 257 11.67 -17.13 3.47
C ARG A 257 12.90 -16.23 3.33
N LEU A 258 13.05 -15.22 4.18
CA LEU A 258 14.16 -14.27 4.13
C LEU A 258 15.52 -14.88 4.55
N GLY A 259 15.49 -15.99 5.29
CA GLY A 259 16.71 -16.67 5.73
C GLY A 259 17.66 -15.74 6.48
N ILE A 260 18.96 -15.83 6.12
CA ILE A 260 20.01 -15.02 6.75
C ILE A 260 19.89 -13.53 6.48
N GLY A 261 19.25 -13.12 5.35
CA GLY A 261 19.03 -11.72 5.04
C GLY A 261 18.27 -10.97 6.13
N ARG A 262 17.29 -11.65 6.78
CA ARG A 262 16.55 -11.07 7.91
C ARG A 262 17.45 -10.79 9.13
N LEU A 263 18.43 -11.65 9.40
CA LEU A 263 19.36 -11.44 10.50
C LEU A 263 20.28 -10.27 10.21
N ILE A 264 20.83 -10.21 9.01
CA ILE A 264 21.74 -9.13 8.61
C ILE A 264 21.03 -7.77 8.63
N TYR A 265 19.81 -7.69 8.14
CA TYR A 265 19.00 -6.46 8.16
C TYR A 265 18.78 -5.90 9.57
N GLN A 266 18.82 -6.74 10.59
CA GLN A 266 18.64 -6.35 12.00
C GLN A 266 19.96 -6.07 12.74
N LEU A 267 21.12 -6.22 12.08
CA LEU A 267 22.40 -5.94 12.73
C LEU A 267 22.59 -4.45 12.96
N PRO A 268 23.14 -4.04 14.11
CA PRO A 268 23.56 -2.67 14.34
C PRO A 268 24.61 -2.22 13.32
N ILE A 269 24.48 -1.04 12.78
CA ILE A 269 25.38 -0.45 11.75
C ILE A 269 26.87 -0.52 12.21
N ASN A 270 27.13 -0.19 13.47
CA ASN A 270 28.50 -0.25 14.01
C ASN A 270 29.09 -1.65 13.95
N LEU A 271 28.28 -2.70 14.22
CA LEU A 271 28.73 -4.07 14.11
C LEU A 271 29.02 -4.46 12.65
N CYS A 272 28.18 -4.00 11.73
CA CYS A 272 28.42 -4.19 10.30
C CYS A 272 29.75 -3.58 9.84
N ARG A 273 30.06 -2.34 10.26
CA ARG A 273 31.33 -1.67 9.94
C ARG A 273 32.54 -2.43 10.49
N ILE A 274 32.50 -2.78 11.77
CA ILE A 274 33.59 -3.55 12.40
C ILE A 274 33.83 -4.85 11.64
N PHE A 275 32.77 -5.59 11.30
CA PHE A 275 32.89 -6.85 10.58
C PHE A 275 33.47 -6.69 9.17
N ILE A 276 33.07 -5.64 8.46
CA ILE A 276 33.63 -5.31 7.14
C ILE A 276 35.13 -4.97 7.26
N ASP A 277 35.50 -4.15 8.24
CA ASP A 277 36.90 -3.74 8.47
C ASP A 277 37.80 -4.94 8.85
N GLU A 278 37.28 -5.90 9.64
CA GLU A 278 38.01 -7.12 10.00
C GLU A 278 38.31 -8.02 8.79
N ILE A 279 37.37 -8.11 7.82
CA ILE A 279 37.50 -9.00 6.67
C ILE A 279 38.27 -8.35 5.53
N PHE A 280 37.98 -7.09 5.22
CA PHE A 280 38.46 -6.41 4.02
C PHE A 280 39.56 -5.38 4.33
N GLY A 281 39.73 -4.98 5.60
CA GLY A 281 40.67 -3.92 5.98
C GLY A 281 40.40 -2.61 5.25
N SER A 282 41.48 -2.01 4.71
CA SER A 282 41.35 -0.82 3.87
C SER A 282 40.93 -1.11 2.42
N ASN A 283 40.81 -2.39 2.03
CA ASN A 283 40.42 -2.83 0.68
C ASN A 283 38.94 -3.21 0.68
N ILE A 284 38.06 -2.25 0.91
CA ILE A 284 36.61 -2.46 0.90
C ILE A 284 36.18 -2.99 -0.49
N PRO A 285 35.14 -3.88 -0.55
CA PRO A 285 34.65 -4.51 -1.78
C PRO A 285 34.17 -3.57 -2.90
N GLU A 286 34.18 -2.25 -2.71
CA GLU A 286 33.99 -1.29 -3.79
C GLU A 286 35.06 -1.41 -4.88
N GLU A 287 36.23 -1.96 -4.54
CA GLU A 287 37.32 -2.26 -5.46
C GLU A 287 37.27 -3.70 -6.05
N LEU A 288 36.35 -4.56 -5.58
CA LEU A 288 36.11 -5.83 -6.26
C LEU A 288 35.45 -5.54 -7.59
N ASP A 289 36.18 -5.77 -8.67
CA ASP A 289 35.67 -5.62 -10.02
C ASP A 289 34.43 -6.52 -10.24
N ASP A 290 33.55 -6.10 -11.14
CA ASP A 290 32.31 -6.83 -11.47
C ASP A 290 32.57 -8.28 -11.88
N GLU A 291 33.73 -8.54 -12.49
CA GLU A 291 34.14 -9.87 -12.91
C GLU A 291 34.43 -10.77 -11.71
N THR A 292 35.07 -10.24 -10.66
CA THR A 292 35.35 -10.96 -9.42
C THR A 292 34.07 -11.25 -8.65
N LEU A 293 33.18 -10.26 -8.51
CA LEU A 293 31.86 -10.44 -7.86
C LEU A 293 31.02 -11.49 -8.60
N THR A 294 30.95 -11.44 -9.93
CA THR A 294 30.25 -12.42 -10.75
C THR A 294 30.84 -13.82 -10.54
N THR A 295 32.17 -13.93 -10.49
CA THR A 295 32.88 -15.20 -10.26
C THR A 295 32.51 -15.79 -8.89
N ILE A 296 32.52 -14.98 -7.83
CA ILE A 296 32.21 -15.41 -6.46
C ILE A 296 30.75 -15.85 -6.34
N ASN A 297 29.82 -15.03 -6.84
CA ASN A 297 28.41 -15.36 -6.80
C ASN A 297 28.12 -16.66 -7.53
N LYS A 298 28.70 -16.86 -8.71
CA LYS A 298 28.55 -18.09 -9.50
C LYS A 298 29.18 -19.30 -8.80
N PHE A 299 30.27 -19.09 -8.08
CA PHE A 299 30.93 -20.15 -7.29
C PHE A 299 30.05 -20.60 -6.11
N PHE A 300 29.40 -19.67 -5.43
CA PHE A 300 28.45 -19.98 -4.38
C PHE A 300 27.17 -20.67 -4.91
N GLU A 301 26.62 -20.20 -6.05
CA GLU A 301 25.48 -20.84 -6.70
C GLU A 301 25.75 -22.31 -7.09
N ASN A 302 27.00 -22.60 -7.46
CA ASN A 302 27.44 -23.94 -7.81
C ASN A 302 27.97 -24.75 -6.64
N ASN A 303 27.60 -24.41 -5.39
CA ASN A 303 28.00 -25.11 -4.17
C ASN A 303 29.51 -25.34 -4.07
N LEU A 304 30.31 -24.31 -4.35
CA LEU A 304 31.78 -24.30 -4.30
C LEU A 304 32.42 -25.28 -5.33
N ASN A 305 31.73 -25.63 -6.40
CA ASN A 305 32.23 -26.55 -7.43
C ASN A 305 33.02 -25.80 -8.50
N VAL A 306 34.35 -25.87 -8.43
CA VAL A 306 35.27 -25.19 -9.37
C VAL A 306 35.02 -25.58 -10.83
N SER A 307 34.76 -26.87 -11.11
CA SER A 307 34.62 -27.36 -12.49
C SER A 307 33.30 -26.87 -13.11
N GLU A 308 32.21 -26.91 -12.37
CA GLU A 308 30.90 -26.43 -12.82
C GLU A 308 30.89 -24.92 -12.99
N THR A 309 31.48 -24.20 -12.05
CA THR A 309 31.59 -22.74 -12.11
C THR A 309 32.40 -22.28 -13.32
N SER A 310 33.56 -22.89 -13.56
CA SER A 310 34.38 -22.55 -14.73
C SER A 310 33.65 -22.79 -16.04
N ARG A 311 32.88 -23.89 -16.13
CA ARG A 311 32.04 -24.19 -17.29
C ARG A 311 30.95 -23.13 -17.53
N GLN A 312 30.24 -22.71 -16.47
CA GLN A 312 29.17 -21.73 -16.57
C GLN A 312 29.67 -20.31 -16.84
N LEU A 313 30.87 -19.96 -16.36
CA LEU A 313 31.53 -18.68 -16.64
C LEU A 313 32.30 -18.67 -17.98
N PHE A 314 32.35 -19.80 -18.70
CA PHE A 314 33.11 -19.94 -19.94
C PHE A 314 34.61 -19.60 -19.79
N VAL A 315 35.19 -19.90 -18.62
CA VAL A 315 36.61 -19.70 -18.34
C VAL A 315 37.35 -21.01 -18.11
N HIS A 316 38.68 -21.02 -18.34
CA HIS A 316 39.46 -22.18 -18.00
C HIS A 316 39.53 -22.39 -16.48
N ARG A 317 39.50 -23.65 -16.00
CA ARG A 317 39.55 -23.99 -14.57
C ARG A 317 40.69 -23.30 -13.82
N ASN A 318 41.89 -23.21 -14.45
CA ASN A 318 43.02 -22.55 -13.82
C ASN A 318 42.83 -21.02 -13.66
N THR A 319 42.08 -20.39 -14.55
CA THR A 319 41.71 -18.97 -14.44
C THR A 319 40.79 -18.76 -13.24
N LEU A 320 39.84 -19.63 -13.03
CA LEU A 320 38.94 -19.56 -11.87
C LEU A 320 39.73 -19.77 -10.57
N VAL A 321 40.61 -20.80 -10.51
CA VAL A 321 41.45 -21.05 -9.34
C VAL A 321 42.35 -19.83 -9.03
N TYR A 322 42.96 -19.25 -10.05
CA TYR A 322 43.79 -18.04 -9.88
C TYR A 322 42.99 -16.86 -9.29
N ARG A 323 41.75 -16.64 -9.75
CA ARG A 323 40.85 -15.60 -9.18
C ARG A 323 40.57 -15.85 -7.71
N ILE A 324 40.25 -17.10 -7.34
CA ILE A 324 39.99 -17.49 -5.94
C ILE A 324 41.25 -17.31 -5.08
N GLU A 325 42.45 -17.70 -5.57
CA GLU A 325 43.70 -17.50 -4.85
C GLU A 325 44.09 -16.03 -4.69
N LYS A 326 43.73 -15.19 -5.69
CA LYS A 326 43.91 -13.74 -5.59
C LYS A 326 43.01 -13.16 -4.48
N LEU A 327 41.77 -13.63 -4.41
CA LEU A 327 40.82 -13.24 -3.35
C LEU A 327 41.30 -13.69 -1.96
N GLU A 328 41.74 -14.94 -1.82
CA GLU A 328 42.33 -15.47 -0.60
C GLU A 328 43.52 -14.62 -0.11
N LYS A 329 44.41 -14.21 -1.01
CA LYS A 329 45.55 -13.35 -0.67
C LYS A 329 45.14 -11.96 -0.19
N SER A 330 44.03 -11.42 -0.69
CA SER A 330 43.55 -10.08 -0.30
C SER A 330 42.73 -10.07 0.97
N THR A 331 42.02 -11.16 1.29
CA THR A 331 41.08 -11.23 2.41
C THR A 331 41.51 -12.19 3.51
N GLY A 332 42.46 -13.08 3.24
CA GLY A 332 42.83 -14.17 4.14
C GLY A 332 41.84 -15.33 4.19
N LEU A 333 40.74 -15.28 3.39
CA LEU A 333 39.69 -16.29 3.37
C LEU A 333 39.77 -17.19 2.13
N ASP A 334 39.96 -18.51 2.33
CA ASP A 334 39.88 -19.50 1.25
C ASP A 334 38.43 -19.94 1.03
N ILE A 335 37.73 -19.26 0.10
CA ILE A 335 36.33 -19.56 -0.18
C ILE A 335 36.07 -20.96 -0.77
N ARG A 336 37.10 -21.82 -0.93
CA ARG A 336 36.96 -23.24 -1.24
C ARG A 336 36.59 -24.07 0.01
N THR A 337 36.88 -23.56 1.20
CA THR A 337 36.44 -24.16 2.46
C THR A 337 35.06 -23.65 2.86
N PHE A 338 34.26 -24.45 3.51
CA PHE A 338 32.88 -24.07 3.86
C PHE A 338 32.84 -22.88 4.82
N ASP A 339 33.68 -22.87 5.86
CA ASP A 339 33.66 -21.85 6.91
C ASP A 339 34.07 -20.48 6.37
N ASP A 340 35.14 -20.42 5.56
CA ASP A 340 35.60 -19.18 4.93
C ASP A 340 34.62 -18.70 3.86
N ALA A 341 34.05 -19.62 3.08
CA ALA A 341 33.03 -19.32 2.08
C ALA A 341 31.78 -18.71 2.72
N LEU A 342 31.34 -19.26 3.86
CA LEU A 342 30.21 -18.74 4.64
C LEU A 342 30.50 -17.36 5.19
N THR A 343 31.67 -17.17 5.80
CA THR A 343 32.14 -15.90 6.34
C THR A 343 32.19 -14.83 5.25
N PHE A 344 32.78 -15.16 4.10
CA PHE A 344 32.86 -14.25 2.96
C PHE A 344 31.48 -13.90 2.37
N LYS A 345 30.57 -14.89 2.26
CA LYS A 345 29.21 -14.66 1.79
C LYS A 345 28.45 -13.71 2.70
N ILE A 346 28.56 -13.88 4.03
CA ILE A 346 27.96 -12.98 5.01
C ILE A 346 28.57 -11.57 4.86
N ALA A 347 29.88 -11.47 4.71
CA ALA A 347 30.55 -10.17 4.54
C ALA A 347 30.04 -9.41 3.29
N LEU A 348 29.87 -10.09 2.15
CA LEU A 348 29.27 -9.49 0.96
C LEU A 348 27.82 -9.03 1.20
N MET A 349 27.04 -9.81 1.92
CA MET A 349 25.68 -9.43 2.27
C MET A 349 25.65 -8.18 3.18
N VAL A 350 26.56 -8.12 4.17
CA VAL A 350 26.70 -6.94 5.04
C VAL A 350 27.11 -5.70 4.24
N VAL A 351 28.02 -5.84 3.27
CA VAL A 351 28.39 -4.73 2.35
C VAL A 351 27.18 -4.25 1.55
N ASN A 352 26.39 -5.16 0.96
CA ASN A 352 25.20 -4.79 0.22
C ASN A 352 24.16 -4.07 1.10
N TYR A 353 24.03 -4.49 2.36
CA TYR A 353 23.18 -3.83 3.32
C TYR A 353 23.66 -2.41 3.64
N MET A 354 24.95 -2.23 3.88
CA MET A 354 25.52 -0.90 4.12
C MET A 354 25.34 0.05 2.92
N LYS A 355 25.58 -0.43 1.69
CA LYS A 355 25.34 0.35 0.46
C LYS A 355 23.87 0.77 0.33
N TYR A 356 22.95 -0.09 0.68
CA TYR A 356 21.52 0.24 0.70
C TYR A 356 21.20 1.34 1.72
N LEU A 357 21.76 1.26 2.93
CA LEU A 357 21.56 2.31 3.95
C LEU A 357 22.12 3.67 3.48
N ASP A 358 23.31 3.67 2.89
CA ASP A 358 23.92 4.90 2.36
C ASP A 358 23.07 5.50 1.22
N SER A 359 22.38 4.67 0.43
CA SER A 359 21.48 5.14 -0.63
C SER A 359 20.17 5.76 -0.13
N LEU A 360 19.77 5.52 1.14
CA LEU A 360 18.60 6.12 1.77
C LEU A 360 18.88 7.47 2.44
N GLU A 361 20.15 7.80 2.71
CA GLU A 361 20.57 9.07 3.34
C GLU A 361 20.69 10.23 2.32
N TYR A 362 20.57 9.95 1.01
CA TYR A 362 20.55 10.92 -0.09
C TYR A 362 19.16 11.02 -0.74
#